data_0866fe71c447c7e6a9bb6c926a05a293
#
_entry.id   0866fe71c447c7e6a9bb6c926a05a293
#
_cell.length_a   1.000
_cell.length_b   1.000
_cell.length_c   1.000
_cell.angle_alpha   90.00
_cell.angle_beta   90.00
_cell.angle_gamma   90.00
#
_symmetry.space_group_name_H-M   'P 1'
#
loop_
_entity.id
_entity.type
_entity.pdbx_description
1 polymer ?
#
loop_
_entity_poly.entity_id
_entity_poly.type
_entity_poly.pdbx_seq_one_letter_code
_entity_poly.pdbx_strand_id
1 'polypeptide(L)'
;MQSFNYKVAAITGAGSGIGRALAYALARRGCDLALSDINADGMAETAAQAKKFGIKVSEQVVDVSDRLAMRSWAEKAVAEHGKINMIFNNAGVAHCGTVAETEYADYEWLMGINFWGVVYGTKEFLPYLQASGEGHVIN
;
A
#
# COMPACT_ATOMS: atom_id res chain seq x y z
N MET A 1 14.04 12.82 3.28
CA MET A 1 14.64 11.60 2.66
C MET A 1 15.48 12.02 1.47
N GLN A 2 16.77 11.76 1.50
CA GLN A 2 17.69 12.17 0.42
C GLN A 2 17.88 11.08 -0.65
N SER A 3 17.59 9.81 -0.34
CA SER A 3 17.72 8.67 -1.25
C SER A 3 16.68 7.60 -0.92
N PHE A 4 16.19 6.93 -1.94
CA PHE A 4 15.29 5.77 -1.79
C PHE A 4 16.06 4.45 -1.68
N ASN A 5 17.35 4.44 -1.99
CA ASN A 5 18.18 3.26 -1.92
C ASN A 5 18.23 2.70 -0.48
N TYR A 6 18.08 1.39 -0.34
CA TYR A 6 18.00 0.71 0.96
C TYR A 6 16.81 1.12 1.85
N LYS A 7 15.81 1.80 1.31
CA LYS A 7 14.53 2.08 1.99
C LYS A 7 13.51 1.00 1.64
N VAL A 8 12.45 0.93 2.43
CA VAL A 8 11.33 0.02 2.20
C VAL A 8 10.04 0.82 2.12
N ALA A 9 9.30 0.63 1.04
CA ALA A 9 8.00 1.27 0.81
C ALA A 9 6.87 0.23 0.82
N ALA A 10 5.89 0.45 1.66
CA ALA A 10 4.62 -0.26 1.62
C ALA A 10 3.65 0.51 0.71
N ILE A 11 2.95 -0.17 -0.21
CA ILE A 11 2.06 0.45 -1.19
C ILE A 11 0.74 -0.32 -1.23
N THR A 12 -0.38 0.36 -0.95
CA THR A 12 -1.72 -0.20 -1.15
C THR A 12 -2.21 0.07 -2.57
N GLY A 13 -3.04 -0.83 -3.13
CA GLY A 13 -3.51 -0.69 -4.50
C GLY A 13 -2.39 -0.82 -5.53
N ALA A 14 -1.40 -1.68 -5.26
CA ALA A 14 -0.20 -1.82 -6.08
C ALA A 14 -0.42 -2.63 -7.38
N GLY A 15 -1.57 -3.25 -7.55
CA GLY A 15 -1.87 -4.13 -8.68
C GLY A 15 -2.15 -3.43 -10.00
N SER A 16 -2.36 -2.10 -10.01
CA SER A 16 -2.68 -1.35 -11.21
C SER A 16 -2.40 0.15 -11.07
N GLY A 17 -2.56 0.90 -12.15
CA GLY A 17 -2.61 2.36 -12.20
C GLY A 17 -1.44 3.05 -11.47
N ILE A 18 -1.78 3.98 -10.60
CA ILE A 18 -0.80 4.82 -9.87
C ILE A 18 0.06 3.97 -8.94
N GLY A 19 -0.54 3.00 -8.19
CA GLY A 19 0.20 2.14 -7.28
C GLY A 19 1.28 1.31 -7.99
N ARG A 20 0.96 0.75 -9.15
CA ARG A 20 1.91 0.04 -10.02
C ARG A 20 3.04 0.97 -10.50
N ALA A 21 2.69 2.16 -10.97
CA ALA A 21 3.67 3.14 -11.44
C ALA A 21 4.63 3.59 -10.32
N LEU A 22 4.09 3.80 -9.11
CA LEU A 22 4.88 4.08 -7.90
C LEU A 22 5.85 2.94 -7.58
N ALA A 23 5.36 1.70 -7.61
CA ALA A 23 6.20 0.51 -7.38
C ALA A 23 7.39 0.48 -8.33
N TYR A 24 7.18 0.69 -9.62
CA TYR A 24 8.26 0.72 -10.60
C TYR A 24 9.22 1.90 -10.40
N ALA A 25 8.70 3.08 -10.09
CA ALA A 25 9.51 4.26 -9.88
C ALA A 25 10.43 4.14 -8.65
N LEU A 26 9.94 3.52 -7.58
CA LEU A 26 10.70 3.25 -6.36
C LEU A 26 11.70 2.11 -6.57
N ALA A 27 11.29 1.01 -7.24
CA ALA A 27 12.16 -0.10 -7.58
C ALA A 27 13.41 0.34 -8.37
N ARG A 28 13.22 1.20 -9.39
CA ARG A 28 14.33 1.78 -10.17
C ARG A 28 15.31 2.60 -9.33
N ARG A 29 14.90 3.06 -8.15
CA ARG A 29 15.71 3.84 -7.21
C ARG A 29 16.30 2.99 -6.08
N GLY A 30 16.22 1.65 -6.19
CA GLY A 30 16.77 0.71 -5.21
C GLY A 30 15.97 0.60 -3.92
N CYS A 31 14.69 0.95 -3.96
CA CYS A 31 13.77 0.82 -2.82
C CYS A 31 13.14 -0.57 -2.81
N ASP A 32 13.22 -1.28 -1.70
CA ASP A 32 12.48 -2.53 -1.49
C ASP A 32 10.98 -2.25 -1.32
N LEU A 33 10.14 -3.20 -1.69
CA LEU A 33 8.70 -3.00 -1.77
C LEU A 33 7.91 -4.06 -0.99
N ALA A 34 6.98 -3.61 -0.16
CA ALA A 34 5.90 -4.41 0.37
C ALA A 34 4.60 -3.99 -0.36
N LEU A 35 4.08 -4.87 -1.22
CA LEU A 35 2.93 -4.58 -2.07
C LEU A 35 1.66 -5.20 -1.52
N SER A 36 0.54 -4.49 -1.61
CA SER A 36 -0.78 -5.03 -1.34
C SER A 36 -1.81 -4.57 -2.36
N ASP A 37 -2.75 -5.46 -2.66
CA ASP A 37 -3.91 -5.22 -3.49
C ASP A 37 -4.97 -6.28 -3.20
N ILE A 38 -6.24 -6.04 -3.55
CA ILE A 38 -7.27 -7.08 -3.59
C ILE A 38 -7.14 -7.96 -4.84
N ASN A 39 -6.55 -7.43 -5.91
CA ASN A 39 -6.29 -8.13 -7.15
C ASN A 39 -4.92 -8.82 -7.12
N ALA A 40 -4.91 -10.10 -6.76
CA ALA A 40 -3.70 -10.90 -6.65
C ALA A 40 -2.91 -10.97 -7.97
N ASP A 41 -3.59 -11.15 -9.11
CA ASP A 41 -2.93 -11.30 -10.41
C ASP A 41 -2.25 -10.00 -10.86
N GLY A 42 -2.96 -8.86 -10.73
CA GLY A 42 -2.40 -7.55 -11.03
C GLY A 42 -1.20 -7.19 -10.13
N MET A 43 -1.28 -7.56 -8.84
CA MET A 43 -0.18 -7.37 -7.89
C MET A 43 1.03 -8.25 -8.25
N ALA A 44 0.82 -9.53 -8.58
CA ALA A 44 1.88 -10.45 -8.97
C ALA A 44 2.61 -9.96 -10.24
N GLU A 45 1.89 -9.41 -11.22
CA GLU A 45 2.49 -8.80 -12.40
C GLU A 45 3.38 -7.61 -12.02
N THR A 46 2.90 -6.72 -11.15
CA THR A 46 3.66 -5.59 -10.64
C THR A 46 4.93 -6.05 -9.93
N ALA A 47 4.82 -7.03 -9.04
CA ALA A 47 5.94 -7.60 -8.29
C ALA A 47 6.99 -8.24 -9.21
N ALA A 48 6.55 -9.04 -10.20
CA ALA A 48 7.45 -9.69 -11.14
C ALA A 48 8.30 -8.68 -11.94
N GLN A 49 7.70 -7.56 -12.36
CA GLN A 49 8.43 -6.50 -13.05
C GLN A 49 9.36 -5.72 -12.10
N ALA A 50 8.90 -5.41 -10.88
CA ALA A 50 9.71 -4.71 -9.89
C ALA A 50 10.96 -5.50 -9.47
N LYS A 51 10.84 -6.81 -9.31
CA LYS A 51 11.96 -7.72 -8.98
C LYS A 51 13.11 -7.67 -10.00
N LYS A 52 12.85 -7.31 -11.26
CA LYS A 52 13.89 -7.16 -12.30
C LYS A 52 14.90 -6.06 -12.00
N PHE A 53 14.59 -5.12 -11.10
CA PHE A 53 15.51 -4.09 -10.65
C PHE A 53 16.44 -4.54 -9.51
N GLY A 54 16.40 -5.83 -9.12
CA GLY A 54 17.29 -6.40 -8.11
C GLY A 54 16.93 -6.06 -6.67
N ILE A 55 15.72 -5.56 -6.43
CA ILE A 55 15.20 -5.21 -5.11
C ILE A 55 14.40 -6.38 -4.51
N LYS A 56 14.20 -6.35 -3.20
CA LYS A 56 13.31 -7.28 -2.50
C LYS A 56 11.86 -6.81 -2.62
N VAL A 57 10.96 -7.74 -2.95
CA VAL A 57 9.52 -7.47 -3.06
C VAL A 57 8.75 -8.53 -2.29
N SER A 58 7.88 -8.12 -1.38
CA SER A 58 6.86 -8.95 -0.75
C SER A 58 5.47 -8.58 -1.23
N GLU A 59 4.55 -9.54 -1.18
CA GLU A 59 3.19 -9.43 -1.70
C GLU A 59 2.19 -9.98 -0.68
N GLN A 60 1.07 -9.27 -0.48
CA GLN A 60 -0.05 -9.77 0.32
C GLN A 60 -1.38 -9.27 -0.23
N VAL A 61 -2.33 -10.18 -0.42
CA VAL A 61 -3.71 -9.80 -0.74
C VAL A 61 -4.34 -9.17 0.48
N VAL A 62 -4.79 -7.92 0.36
CA VAL A 62 -5.38 -7.14 1.45
C VAL A 62 -6.52 -6.29 0.92
N ASP A 63 -7.66 -6.38 1.58
CA ASP A 63 -8.70 -5.35 1.51
C ASP A 63 -8.36 -4.27 2.54
N VAL A 64 -8.10 -3.05 2.09
CA VAL A 64 -7.71 -1.94 2.97
C VAL A 64 -8.82 -1.52 3.93
N SER A 65 -10.07 -1.86 3.65
CA SER A 65 -11.22 -1.63 4.55
C SER A 65 -11.26 -2.61 5.73
N ASP A 66 -10.47 -3.69 5.68
CA ASP A 66 -10.32 -4.64 6.79
C ASP A 66 -9.11 -4.27 7.66
N ARG A 67 -9.42 -3.73 8.86
CA ARG A 67 -8.39 -3.32 9.82
C ARG A 67 -7.45 -4.45 10.24
N LEU A 68 -7.98 -5.67 10.45
CA LEU A 68 -7.17 -6.79 10.89
C LEU A 68 -6.26 -7.30 9.78
N ALA A 69 -6.73 -7.29 8.54
CA ALA A 69 -5.90 -7.59 7.38
C ALA A 69 -4.77 -6.58 7.21
N MET A 70 -5.05 -5.28 7.39
CA MET A 70 -4.04 -4.21 7.35
C MET A 70 -2.98 -4.35 8.44
N ARG A 71 -3.38 -4.70 9.67
CA ARG A 71 -2.45 -5.02 10.77
C ARG A 71 -1.56 -6.20 10.44
N SER A 72 -2.16 -7.32 10.03
CA SER A 72 -1.43 -8.53 9.64
C SER A 72 -0.42 -8.25 8.52
N TRP A 73 -0.78 -7.41 7.55
CA TRP A 73 0.13 -7.02 6.49
C TRP A 73 1.30 -6.18 7.01
N ALA A 74 1.05 -5.20 7.88
CA ALA A 74 2.11 -4.38 8.46
C ALA A 74 3.12 -5.23 9.24
N GLU A 75 2.64 -6.19 10.06
CA GLU A 75 3.46 -7.13 10.82
C GLU A 75 4.32 -8.01 9.90
N LYS A 76 3.73 -8.58 8.85
CA LYS A 76 4.45 -9.41 7.88
C LYS A 76 5.48 -8.61 7.07
N ALA A 77 5.10 -7.41 6.62
CA ALA A 77 5.99 -6.55 5.85
C ALA A 77 7.25 -6.20 6.65
N VAL A 78 7.11 -5.82 7.94
CA VAL A 78 8.29 -5.54 8.77
C VAL A 78 9.08 -6.79 9.09
N ALA A 79 8.44 -7.94 9.31
CA ALA A 79 9.13 -9.21 9.54
C ALA A 79 9.97 -9.62 8.32
N GLU A 80 9.47 -9.42 7.11
CA GLU A 80 10.18 -9.76 5.88
C GLU A 80 11.30 -8.76 5.54
N HIS A 81 11.05 -7.46 5.69
CA HIS A 81 11.99 -6.41 5.26
C HIS A 81 12.89 -5.86 6.38
N GLY A 82 12.57 -6.15 7.63
CA GLY A 82 13.31 -5.67 8.81
C GLY A 82 12.97 -4.24 9.22
N LYS A 83 12.40 -3.44 8.32
CA LYS A 83 11.95 -2.06 8.54
C LYS A 83 10.93 -1.63 7.51
N ILE A 84 10.18 -0.56 7.79
CA ILE A 84 9.35 0.15 6.81
C ILE A 84 9.62 1.64 6.94
N ASN A 85 9.95 2.30 5.83
CA ASN A 85 10.25 3.74 5.79
C ASN A 85 9.09 4.57 5.21
N MET A 86 8.24 3.98 4.38
CA MET A 86 7.14 4.69 3.73
C MET A 86 5.90 3.82 3.70
N ILE A 87 4.74 4.44 3.91
CA ILE A 87 3.44 3.89 3.55
C ILE A 87 2.78 4.81 2.52
N PHE A 88 2.42 4.26 1.37
CA PHE A 88 1.59 4.91 0.36
C PHE A 88 0.16 4.37 0.48
N ASN A 89 -0.72 5.17 1.05
CA ASN A 89 -2.16 4.89 1.12
C ASN A 89 -2.79 5.27 -0.22
N ASN A 90 -2.49 4.46 -1.26
CA ASN A 90 -2.87 4.74 -2.64
C ASN A 90 -4.17 4.05 -3.05
N ALA A 91 -4.55 2.93 -2.42
CA ALA A 91 -5.79 2.24 -2.74
C ALA A 91 -6.99 3.17 -2.61
N GLY A 92 -7.84 3.18 -3.62
CA GLY A 92 -9.03 3.99 -3.65
C GLY A 92 -9.97 3.57 -4.76
N VAL A 93 -11.24 3.91 -4.60
CA VAL A 93 -12.32 3.65 -5.54
C VAL A 93 -13.10 4.91 -5.81
N ALA A 94 -13.87 4.93 -6.90
CA ALA A 94 -14.79 5.99 -7.23
C ALA A 94 -16.20 5.43 -7.42
N HIS A 95 -17.20 6.23 -7.09
CA HIS A 95 -18.60 5.99 -7.37
C HIS A 95 -19.18 7.25 -8.03
N CYS A 96 -19.98 7.08 -9.07
CA CYS A 96 -20.69 8.16 -9.73
C CYS A 96 -22.20 7.94 -9.63
N GLY A 97 -22.94 8.91 -9.14
CA GLY A 97 -24.38 8.89 -9.04
C GLY A 97 -24.91 10.18 -8.42
N THR A 98 -26.21 10.41 -8.53
CA THR A 98 -26.83 11.48 -7.76
C THR A 98 -27.00 11.05 -6.31
N VAL A 99 -27.14 12.01 -5.39
CA VAL A 99 -27.42 11.72 -3.98
C VAL A 99 -28.69 10.90 -3.81
N ALA A 100 -29.70 11.14 -4.65
CA ALA A 100 -30.98 10.43 -4.58
C ALA A 100 -30.91 8.96 -5.05
N GLU A 101 -29.96 8.62 -5.92
CA GLU A 101 -29.82 7.30 -6.51
C GLU A 101 -28.73 6.44 -5.83
N THR A 102 -27.82 7.08 -5.13
CA THR A 102 -26.71 6.37 -4.45
C THR A 102 -27.22 5.71 -3.17
N GLU A 103 -27.05 4.41 -3.08
CA GLU A 103 -27.44 3.64 -1.90
C GLU A 103 -26.47 3.87 -0.73
N TYR A 104 -26.94 3.73 0.51
CA TYR A 104 -26.06 3.84 1.69
C TYR A 104 -24.88 2.89 1.66
N ALA A 105 -25.09 1.69 1.13
CA ALA A 105 -24.02 0.69 0.98
C ALA A 105 -22.88 1.17 0.09
N ASP A 106 -23.16 1.98 -0.94
CA ASP A 106 -22.13 2.56 -1.83
C ASP A 106 -21.29 3.60 -1.07
N TYR A 107 -21.93 4.41 -0.23
CA TYR A 107 -21.23 5.37 0.64
C TYR A 107 -20.34 4.64 1.65
N GLU A 108 -20.88 3.62 2.31
CA GLU A 108 -20.12 2.81 3.30
C GLU A 108 -18.93 2.11 2.65
N TRP A 109 -19.12 1.50 1.48
CA TRP A 109 -18.06 0.87 0.71
C TRP A 109 -16.96 1.85 0.34
N LEU A 110 -17.31 2.99 -0.24
CA LEU A 110 -16.36 4.02 -0.67
C LEU A 110 -15.59 4.59 0.53
N MET A 111 -16.29 4.92 1.61
CA MET A 111 -15.68 5.44 2.84
C MET A 111 -14.81 4.38 3.54
N GLY A 112 -15.22 3.13 3.50
CA GLY A 112 -14.43 1.99 4.01
C GLY A 112 -13.04 1.93 3.38
N ILE A 113 -12.97 2.14 2.07
CA ILE A 113 -11.72 2.10 1.31
C ILE A 113 -11.00 3.44 1.37
N ASN A 114 -11.65 4.54 0.94
CA ASN A 114 -10.99 5.83 0.71
C ASN A 114 -10.68 6.60 1.98
N PHE A 115 -11.40 6.34 3.08
CA PHE A 115 -11.17 7.00 4.37
C PHE A 115 -10.58 6.01 5.39
N TRP A 116 -11.31 4.95 5.72
CA TRP A 116 -10.85 4.00 6.75
C TRP A 116 -9.59 3.25 6.32
N GLY A 117 -9.45 2.91 5.05
CA GLY A 117 -8.23 2.32 4.52
C GLY A 117 -7.00 3.18 4.75
N VAL A 118 -7.12 4.50 4.56
CA VAL A 118 -6.05 5.48 4.85
C VAL A 118 -5.76 5.56 6.35
N VAL A 119 -6.81 5.57 7.19
CA VAL A 119 -6.65 5.56 8.65
C VAL A 119 -5.94 4.30 9.12
N TYR A 120 -6.36 3.13 8.63
CA TYR A 120 -5.74 1.85 9.02
C TYR A 120 -4.29 1.76 8.54
N GLY A 121 -4.02 2.09 7.26
CA GLY A 121 -2.66 2.10 6.74
C GLY A 121 -1.74 3.01 7.55
N THR A 122 -2.19 4.21 7.86
CA THR A 122 -1.43 5.13 8.69
C THR A 122 -1.18 4.57 10.09
N LYS A 123 -2.24 4.14 10.79
CA LYS A 123 -2.12 3.69 12.19
C LYS A 123 -1.34 2.39 12.36
N GLU A 124 -1.59 1.40 11.51
CA GLU A 124 -0.94 0.09 11.64
C GLU A 124 0.53 0.13 11.21
N PHE A 125 0.92 1.02 10.30
CA PHE A 125 2.33 1.20 9.91
C PHE A 125 3.08 2.21 10.78
N LEU A 126 2.41 3.12 11.50
CA LEU A 126 3.05 4.21 12.26
C LEU A 126 4.15 3.74 13.23
N PRO A 127 3.99 2.67 14.04
CA PRO A 127 5.05 2.22 14.94
C PRO A 127 6.34 1.83 14.20
N TYR A 128 6.20 1.19 13.05
CA TYR A 128 7.33 0.74 12.23
C TYR A 128 8.01 1.91 11.50
N LEU A 129 7.23 2.89 11.05
CA LEU A 129 7.75 4.12 10.46
C LEU A 129 8.58 4.92 11.49
N GLN A 130 8.09 5.04 12.73
CA GLN A 130 8.81 5.69 13.83
C GLN A 130 10.10 4.93 14.18
N ALA A 131 10.01 3.59 14.27
CA ALA A 131 11.17 2.74 14.57
C ALA A 131 12.25 2.79 13.49
N SER A 132 11.90 3.10 12.24
CA SER A 132 12.86 3.24 11.14
C SER A 132 13.76 4.49 11.26
N GLY A 133 13.41 5.44 12.11
CA GLY A 133 14.11 6.72 12.27
C GLY A 133 13.91 7.72 11.11
N GLU A 134 13.31 7.29 10.00
CA GLU A 134 13.01 8.12 8.84
C GLU A 134 11.73 7.61 8.17
N GLY A 135 10.59 7.90 8.81
CA GLY A 135 9.27 7.42 8.39
C GLY A 135 8.46 8.50 7.65
N HIS A 136 7.74 8.10 6.59
CA HIS A 136 6.84 8.97 5.83
C HIS A 136 5.50 8.30 5.58
N VAL A 137 4.42 9.07 5.75
CA VAL A 137 3.05 8.71 5.34
C VAL A 137 2.70 9.54 4.11
N ILE A 138 2.24 8.88 3.06
CA ILE A 138 1.84 9.51 1.79
C ILE A 138 0.40 9.08 1.47
N ASN A 139 -0.51 10.06 1.28
CA ASN A 139 -1.93 9.88 0.95
C ASN A 139 -2.24 10.51 -0.39
#